data_e8bd0c3e4af2256e64af0ee6f987e799
#
_entry.id   e8bd0c3e4af2256e64af0ee6f987e799
#
_cell.length_a   1.000
_cell.length_b   1.000
_cell.length_c   1.000
_cell.angle_alpha   90.00
_cell.angle_beta   90.00
_cell.angle_gamma   90.00
#
_symmetry.space_group_name_H-M   'P 1'
#
loop_
_entity.id
_entity.type
_entity.pdbx_description
1 polymer ?
#
loop_
_entity_poly.entity_id
_entity_poly.type
_entity_poly.pdbx_seq_one_letter_code
_entity_poly.pdbx_strand_id
1 'polypeptide(L)'
;MLVFDFDGVLHDSRERAWRCYQGARSEMALWDLPDLAGPDDLPVVYQGVLSASLTRWVTFGTAERFWRRHAELAAQAAAGEPHGVIAELVAPLAELAAGPGYAVVTGSHGSSVRALLGRDLPAEAMPRVLLSRDEQGSKSDKLRLLRDRYGATAYVGDTGSDVRHAHAVGLTAIAVAYGYAGREDLLASRPEHLLATPADLAAWCLGQALR
;
A
#
# COMPACT_ATOMS: atom_id res chain seq x y z
N MET A 1 -16.21 9.10 1.03
CA MET A 1 -15.64 7.75 1.32
C MET A 1 -14.11 7.83 1.26
N LEU A 2 -13.40 7.19 2.20
CA LEU A 2 -11.94 7.06 2.19
C LEU A 2 -11.50 5.85 1.37
N VAL A 3 -10.34 5.95 0.74
CA VAL A 3 -9.70 4.86 0.02
C VAL A 3 -8.30 4.64 0.60
N PHE A 4 -7.92 3.38 0.83
CA PHE A 4 -6.63 3.01 1.39
C PHE A 4 -5.84 2.12 0.42
N ASP A 5 -4.52 2.28 0.38
CA ASP A 5 -3.65 1.18 -0.02
C ASP A 5 -3.67 0.12 1.08
N PHE A 6 -3.18 -1.07 0.78
CA PHE A 6 -3.16 -2.17 1.73
C PHE A 6 -1.77 -2.36 2.34
N ASP A 7 -0.81 -2.75 1.53
CA ASP A 7 0.56 -3.05 1.98
C ASP A 7 1.27 -1.76 2.38
N GLY A 8 1.86 -1.73 3.57
CA GLY A 8 2.51 -0.54 4.13
C GLY A 8 1.55 0.52 4.70
N VAL A 9 0.24 0.35 4.57
CA VAL A 9 -0.80 1.27 5.08
C VAL A 9 -1.70 0.59 6.10
N LEU A 10 -2.52 -0.38 5.68
CA LEU A 10 -3.40 -1.14 6.57
C LEU A 10 -2.71 -2.38 7.14
N HIS A 11 -1.73 -2.92 6.43
CA HIS A 11 -0.98 -4.11 6.76
C HIS A 11 0.51 -3.79 6.79
N ASP A 12 1.18 -4.08 7.92
CA ASP A 12 2.63 -3.98 7.99
C ASP A 12 3.27 -5.19 7.31
N SER A 13 3.56 -5.02 6.03
CA SER A 13 4.17 -6.04 5.18
C SER A 13 5.66 -5.79 4.92
N ARG A 14 6.32 -4.88 5.66
CA ARG A 14 7.73 -4.50 5.40
C ARG A 14 8.68 -5.67 5.57
N GLU A 15 8.54 -6.48 6.62
CA GLU A 15 9.36 -7.68 6.83
C GLU A 15 9.19 -8.68 5.68
N ARG A 16 7.95 -8.93 5.24
CA ARG A 16 7.65 -9.77 4.08
C ARG A 16 8.27 -9.19 2.80
N ALA A 17 8.10 -7.89 2.57
CA ALA A 17 8.64 -7.23 1.38
C ALA A 17 10.16 -7.33 1.31
N TRP A 18 10.84 -7.11 2.43
CA TRP A 18 12.29 -7.27 2.53
C TRP A 18 12.74 -8.71 2.22
N ARG A 19 12.12 -9.72 2.83
CA ARG A 19 12.43 -11.14 2.55
C ARG A 19 12.20 -11.51 1.08
N CYS A 20 11.09 -11.01 0.50
CA CYS A 20 10.78 -11.24 -0.91
C CYS A 20 11.76 -10.52 -1.84
N TYR A 21 12.25 -9.32 -1.45
CA TYR A 21 13.30 -8.62 -2.16
C TYR A 21 14.59 -9.45 -2.18
N GLN A 22 15.04 -9.93 -1.03
CA GLN A 22 16.24 -10.78 -0.93
C GLN A 22 16.08 -12.09 -1.70
N GLY A 23 14.91 -12.71 -1.60
CA GLY A 23 14.59 -13.91 -2.38
C GLY A 23 14.67 -13.70 -3.89
N ALA A 24 14.01 -12.67 -4.40
CA ALA A 24 14.03 -12.32 -5.83
C ALA A 24 15.44 -11.94 -6.31
N ARG A 25 16.19 -11.16 -5.51
CA ARG A 25 17.59 -10.79 -5.79
C ARG A 25 18.48 -12.03 -5.93
N SER A 26 18.36 -12.97 -5.01
CA SER A 26 19.14 -14.22 -5.00
C SER A 26 18.73 -15.14 -6.16
N GLU A 27 17.45 -15.42 -6.36
CA GLU A 27 16.96 -16.30 -7.41
C GLU A 27 17.30 -15.82 -8.83
N MET A 28 17.33 -14.50 -9.02
CA MET A 28 17.66 -13.88 -10.30
C MET A 28 19.15 -13.55 -10.44
N ALA A 29 19.98 -13.84 -9.42
CA ALA A 29 21.40 -13.53 -9.37
C ALA A 29 21.72 -12.05 -9.65
N LEU A 30 20.89 -11.13 -9.14
CA LEU A 30 21.01 -9.68 -9.37
C LEU A 30 21.84 -9.03 -8.25
N TRP A 31 23.13 -9.37 -8.19
CA TRP A 31 24.04 -8.92 -7.14
C TRP A 31 24.42 -7.44 -7.23
N ASP A 32 24.14 -6.78 -8.37
CA ASP A 32 24.28 -5.33 -8.53
C ASP A 32 23.20 -4.54 -7.79
N LEU A 33 22.08 -5.19 -7.43
CA LEU A 33 21.07 -4.56 -6.58
C LEU A 33 21.57 -4.42 -5.13
N PRO A 34 21.13 -3.38 -4.39
CA PRO A 34 21.51 -3.18 -3.00
C PRO A 34 21.29 -4.41 -2.14
N ASP A 35 22.21 -4.69 -1.23
CA ASP A 35 22.01 -5.66 -0.17
C ASP A 35 21.37 -4.97 1.03
N LEU A 36 20.07 -5.21 1.23
CA LEU A 36 19.29 -4.59 2.29
C LEU A 36 19.49 -5.37 3.59
N ALA A 37 20.01 -4.76 4.62
CA ALA A 37 20.25 -5.41 5.92
C ALA A 37 18.94 -5.76 6.66
N GLY A 38 17.86 -5.02 6.38
CA GLY A 38 16.56 -5.22 7.03
C GLY A 38 15.43 -4.46 6.34
N PRO A 39 14.20 -4.58 6.88
CA PRO A 39 13.04 -3.88 6.34
C PRO A 39 13.14 -2.34 6.39
N ASP A 40 13.96 -1.78 7.27
CA ASP A 40 14.18 -0.34 7.38
C ASP A 40 14.98 0.23 6.19
N ASP A 41 15.65 -0.64 5.41
CA ASP A 41 16.36 -0.26 4.19
C ASP A 41 15.45 -0.24 2.94
N LEU A 42 14.21 -0.67 3.03
CA LEU A 42 13.26 -0.65 1.90
C LEU A 42 13.16 0.71 1.19
N PRO A 43 13.25 1.87 1.88
CA PRO A 43 13.25 3.17 1.22
C PRO A 43 14.32 3.34 0.15
N VAL A 44 15.43 2.58 0.21
CA VAL A 44 16.50 2.61 -0.80
C VAL A 44 15.99 2.18 -2.17
N VAL A 45 15.04 1.23 -2.21
CA VAL A 45 14.53 0.61 -3.45
C VAL A 45 13.07 0.97 -3.75
N TYR A 46 12.30 1.40 -2.75
CA TYR A 46 10.91 1.85 -2.92
C TYR A 46 10.83 3.37 -3.12
N GLN A 47 11.50 3.88 -4.17
CA GLN A 47 11.51 5.30 -4.50
C GLN A 47 10.76 5.59 -5.80
N GLY A 48 10.04 6.70 -5.83
CA GLY A 48 9.40 7.18 -7.04
C GLY A 48 8.39 6.19 -7.65
N VAL A 49 8.56 5.89 -8.95
CA VAL A 49 7.75 4.87 -9.65
C VAL A 49 8.46 3.53 -9.50
N LEU A 50 7.78 2.55 -8.93
CA LEU A 50 8.37 1.25 -8.57
C LEU A 50 9.07 0.55 -9.76
N SER A 51 8.46 0.57 -10.96
CA SER A 51 9.08 -0.01 -12.16
C SER A 51 10.40 0.67 -12.57
N ALA A 52 10.61 1.92 -12.17
CA ALA A 52 11.82 2.68 -12.46
C ALA A 52 12.79 2.74 -11.26
N SER A 53 12.37 2.33 -10.06
CA SER A 53 13.16 2.54 -8.84
C SER A 53 14.50 1.81 -8.83
N LEU A 54 14.63 0.70 -9.57
CA LEU A 54 15.85 -0.09 -9.67
C LEU A 54 16.71 0.23 -10.90
N THR A 55 16.29 1.16 -11.76
CA THR A 55 16.97 1.40 -13.06
C THR A 55 18.36 2.01 -12.94
N ARG A 56 18.76 2.49 -11.78
CA ARG A 56 20.13 2.91 -11.49
C ARG A 56 21.12 1.74 -11.32
N TRP A 57 20.62 0.51 -11.14
CA TRP A 57 21.46 -0.69 -10.98
C TRP A 57 21.28 -1.70 -12.10
N VAL A 58 20.05 -1.79 -12.65
CA VAL A 58 19.69 -2.78 -13.67
C VAL A 58 18.87 -2.14 -14.79
N THR A 59 18.75 -2.82 -15.93
CA THR A 59 17.90 -2.32 -17.04
C THR A 59 16.44 -2.30 -16.63
N PHE A 60 15.63 -1.44 -17.27
CA PHE A 60 14.18 -1.34 -17.02
C PHE A 60 13.48 -2.70 -17.14
N GLY A 61 13.74 -3.47 -18.20
CA GLY A 61 13.15 -4.80 -18.36
C GLY A 61 13.57 -5.80 -17.29
N THR A 62 14.78 -5.68 -16.73
CA THR A 62 15.22 -6.48 -15.59
C THR A 62 14.49 -6.06 -14.31
N ALA A 63 14.33 -4.75 -14.08
CA ALA A 63 13.57 -4.22 -12.96
C ALA A 63 12.10 -4.69 -12.97
N GLU A 64 11.46 -4.68 -14.15
CA GLU A 64 10.09 -5.19 -14.29
C GLU A 64 9.97 -6.68 -13.94
N ARG A 65 10.90 -7.52 -14.45
CA ARG A 65 10.94 -8.96 -14.11
C ARG A 65 11.19 -9.17 -12.62
N PHE A 66 12.08 -8.37 -12.02
CA PHE A 66 12.35 -8.42 -10.58
C PHE A 66 11.10 -8.14 -9.75
N TRP A 67 10.41 -7.02 -10.02
CA TRP A 67 9.21 -6.67 -9.27
C TRP A 67 8.05 -7.65 -9.48
N ARG A 68 7.98 -8.28 -10.66
CA ARG A 68 7.04 -9.39 -10.90
C ARG A 68 7.37 -10.57 -10.00
N ARG A 69 8.64 -10.99 -9.97
CA ARG A 69 9.07 -12.11 -9.12
C ARG A 69 8.88 -11.81 -7.64
N HIS A 70 9.24 -10.60 -7.21
CA HIS A 70 8.97 -10.11 -5.86
C HIS A 70 7.47 -10.24 -5.50
N ALA A 71 6.57 -9.80 -6.37
CA ALA A 71 5.13 -9.88 -6.14
C ALA A 71 4.62 -11.35 -6.04
N GLU A 72 5.18 -12.27 -6.83
CA GLU A 72 4.87 -13.70 -6.73
C GLU A 72 5.29 -14.27 -5.37
N LEU A 73 6.49 -13.97 -4.92
CA LEU A 73 7.00 -14.39 -3.60
C LEU A 73 6.14 -13.80 -2.47
N ALA A 74 5.78 -12.52 -2.58
CA ALA A 74 4.93 -11.85 -1.60
C ALA A 74 3.53 -12.48 -1.50
N ALA A 75 2.95 -12.87 -2.64
CA ALA A 75 1.66 -13.57 -2.65
C ALA A 75 1.74 -14.95 -2.00
N GLN A 76 2.83 -15.70 -2.24
CA GLN A 76 3.07 -17.00 -1.60
C GLN A 76 3.26 -16.87 -0.09
N ALA A 77 4.00 -15.84 0.35
CA ALA A 77 4.31 -15.61 1.76
C ALA A 77 3.10 -15.09 2.57
N ALA A 78 2.13 -14.44 1.93
CA ALA A 78 1.00 -13.80 2.60
C ALA A 78 0.17 -14.77 3.49
N ALA A 79 0.11 -16.05 3.13
CA ALA A 79 -0.59 -17.07 3.91
C ALA A 79 0.02 -17.29 5.30
N GLY A 80 1.31 -17.03 5.47
CA GLY A 80 2.06 -17.19 6.73
C GLY A 80 2.07 -15.97 7.64
N GLU A 81 1.48 -14.84 7.23
CA GLU A 81 1.46 -13.63 8.04
C GLU A 81 0.63 -13.81 9.32
N PRO A 82 1.12 -13.39 10.50
CA PRO A 82 0.41 -13.59 11.76
C PRO A 82 -0.82 -12.69 11.92
N HIS A 83 -0.76 -11.47 11.37
CA HIS A 83 -1.81 -10.45 11.43
C HIS A 83 -2.17 -9.95 10.05
N GLY A 84 -3.42 -9.50 9.86
CA GLY A 84 -3.91 -8.93 8.60
C GLY A 84 -3.96 -7.41 8.61
N VAL A 85 -4.27 -6.81 9.75
CA VAL A 85 -4.41 -5.36 9.92
C VAL A 85 -3.55 -4.88 11.07
N ILE A 86 -2.95 -3.70 10.91
CA ILE A 86 -2.28 -3.00 12.00
C ILE A 86 -3.29 -2.76 13.13
N ALA A 87 -2.94 -3.17 14.36
CA ALA A 87 -3.89 -3.26 15.48
C ALA A 87 -4.62 -1.95 15.78
N GLU A 88 -3.92 -0.81 15.69
CA GLU A 88 -4.47 0.53 15.92
C GLU A 88 -5.55 0.92 14.89
N LEU A 89 -5.60 0.26 13.73
CA LEU A 89 -6.53 0.58 12.65
C LEU A 89 -7.80 -0.28 12.67
N VAL A 90 -7.86 -1.36 13.44
CA VAL A 90 -9.01 -2.27 13.49
C VAL A 90 -10.29 -1.53 13.88
N ALA A 91 -10.28 -0.82 15.01
CA ALA A 91 -11.44 -0.07 15.47
C ALA A 91 -11.83 1.10 14.52
N PRO A 92 -10.91 1.95 14.06
CA PRO A 92 -11.22 2.98 13.06
C PRO A 92 -11.83 2.45 11.76
N LEU A 93 -11.38 1.30 11.27
CA LEU A 93 -11.94 0.69 10.06
C LEU A 93 -13.36 0.18 10.31
N ALA A 94 -13.64 -0.38 11.50
CA ALA A 94 -14.98 -0.78 11.87
C ALA A 94 -15.95 0.42 11.95
N GLU A 95 -15.53 1.54 12.53
CA GLU A 95 -16.31 2.78 12.58
C GLU A 95 -16.56 3.35 11.17
N LEU A 96 -15.54 3.35 10.30
CA LEU A 96 -15.72 3.75 8.91
C LEU A 96 -16.70 2.84 8.17
N ALA A 97 -16.63 1.52 8.38
CA ALA A 97 -17.52 0.56 7.75
C ALA A 97 -18.98 0.73 8.20
N ALA A 98 -19.20 1.02 9.49
CA ALA A 98 -20.53 1.28 10.06
C ALA A 98 -21.14 2.62 9.58
N GLY A 99 -20.31 3.57 9.15
CA GLY A 99 -20.69 4.90 8.71
C GLY A 99 -20.57 5.10 7.18
N PRO A 100 -19.63 5.98 6.71
CA PRO A 100 -19.53 6.35 5.29
C PRO A 100 -19.01 5.22 4.40
N GLY A 101 -18.50 4.15 4.97
CA GLY A 101 -17.78 3.10 4.29
C GLY A 101 -16.36 3.50 3.88
N TYR A 102 -15.53 2.51 3.56
CA TYR A 102 -14.20 2.71 2.99
C TYR A 102 -13.93 1.72 1.86
N ALA A 103 -12.93 2.00 1.07
CA ALA A 103 -12.46 1.13 0.00
C ALA A 103 -10.97 0.83 0.13
N VAL A 104 -10.52 -0.27 -0.49
CA VAL A 104 -9.11 -0.63 -0.62
C VAL A 104 -8.75 -0.70 -2.10
N VAL A 105 -7.64 -0.06 -2.50
CA VAL A 105 -7.03 -0.18 -3.83
C VAL A 105 -5.59 -0.64 -3.66
N THR A 106 -5.25 -1.82 -4.17
CA THR A 106 -3.95 -2.44 -3.92
C THR A 106 -3.32 -3.06 -5.16
N GLY A 107 -1.99 -3.15 -5.15
CA GLY A 107 -1.19 -3.93 -6.10
C GLY A 107 -1.11 -5.42 -5.76
N SER A 108 -1.65 -5.86 -4.64
CA SER A 108 -1.68 -7.27 -4.21
C SER A 108 -2.90 -8.01 -4.78
N HIS A 109 -2.88 -9.36 -4.72
CA HIS A 109 -4.02 -10.19 -5.14
C HIS A 109 -5.20 -10.07 -4.18
N GLY A 110 -6.41 -9.91 -4.70
CA GLY A 110 -7.63 -9.69 -3.91
C GLY A 110 -7.95 -10.83 -2.95
N SER A 111 -7.66 -12.07 -3.33
CA SER A 111 -7.84 -13.24 -2.46
C SER A 111 -6.92 -13.18 -1.23
N SER A 112 -5.65 -12.80 -1.42
CA SER A 112 -4.69 -12.64 -0.31
C SER A 112 -5.10 -11.51 0.63
N VAL A 113 -5.50 -10.36 0.06
CA VAL A 113 -5.93 -9.20 0.85
C VAL A 113 -7.20 -9.52 1.65
N ARG A 114 -8.21 -10.18 1.05
CA ARG A 114 -9.41 -10.59 1.78
C ARG A 114 -9.09 -11.55 2.93
N ALA A 115 -8.20 -12.52 2.69
CA ALA A 115 -7.79 -13.48 3.71
C ALA A 115 -7.07 -12.79 4.88
N LEU A 116 -6.19 -11.81 4.59
CA LEU A 116 -5.50 -11.04 5.61
C LEU A 116 -6.45 -10.12 6.39
N LEU A 117 -7.30 -9.34 5.71
CA LEU A 117 -8.30 -8.50 6.37
C LEU A 117 -9.21 -9.32 7.28
N GLY A 118 -9.70 -10.48 6.82
CA GLY A 118 -10.60 -11.34 7.58
C GLY A 118 -9.98 -12.04 8.79
N ARG A 119 -8.69 -11.87 9.07
CA ARG A 119 -8.05 -12.35 10.31
C ARG A 119 -8.40 -11.47 11.51
N ASP A 120 -8.45 -10.15 11.30
CA ASP A 120 -8.59 -9.18 12.36
C ASP A 120 -9.89 -8.36 12.25
N LEU A 121 -10.53 -8.33 11.08
CA LEU A 121 -11.78 -7.62 10.86
C LEU A 121 -12.98 -8.60 10.80
N PRO A 122 -14.06 -8.35 11.55
CA PRO A 122 -15.31 -9.04 11.35
C PRO A 122 -15.95 -8.68 10.00
N ALA A 123 -16.88 -9.49 9.52
CA ALA A 123 -17.47 -9.34 8.19
C ALA A 123 -18.08 -7.95 7.93
N GLU A 124 -18.70 -7.37 8.96
CA GLU A 124 -19.31 -6.03 8.92
C GLU A 124 -18.31 -4.88 8.85
N ALA A 125 -17.05 -5.12 9.23
CA ALA A 125 -15.96 -4.14 9.17
C ALA A 125 -15.12 -4.24 7.88
N MET A 126 -15.48 -5.16 6.97
CA MET A 126 -14.78 -5.30 5.70
C MET A 126 -14.99 -4.08 4.78
N PRO A 127 -14.02 -3.76 3.89
CA PRO A 127 -14.17 -2.66 2.95
C PRO A 127 -15.39 -2.85 2.04
N ARG A 128 -16.14 -1.75 1.80
CA ARG A 128 -17.28 -1.75 0.88
C ARG A 128 -16.86 -2.12 -0.55
N VAL A 129 -15.67 -1.73 -0.96
CA VAL A 129 -15.08 -2.04 -2.27
C VAL A 129 -13.61 -2.41 -2.09
N LEU A 130 -13.20 -3.51 -2.71
CA LEU A 130 -11.79 -3.90 -2.83
C LEU A 130 -11.45 -4.03 -4.31
N LEU A 131 -10.53 -3.20 -4.79
CA LEU A 131 -9.97 -3.26 -6.14
C LEU A 131 -8.48 -3.62 -6.05
N SER A 132 -8.17 -4.82 -6.47
CA SER A 132 -6.85 -5.45 -6.39
C SER A 132 -6.13 -5.39 -7.74
N ARG A 133 -4.97 -6.03 -7.83
CA ARG A 133 -4.30 -6.23 -9.13
C ARG A 133 -5.08 -7.13 -10.10
N ASP A 134 -6.06 -7.88 -9.60
CA ASP A 134 -6.84 -8.82 -10.39
C ASP A 134 -7.85 -8.09 -11.31
N GLU A 135 -8.27 -6.88 -10.93
CA GLU A 135 -9.12 -6.01 -11.75
C GLU A 135 -8.27 -5.21 -12.76
N GLN A 136 -8.80 -5.06 -13.98
CA GLN A 136 -8.15 -4.29 -15.04
C GLN A 136 -8.00 -2.80 -14.71
N GLY A 137 -7.06 -2.17 -15.35
CA GLY A 137 -6.78 -0.74 -15.21
C GLY A 137 -5.66 -0.41 -14.22
N SER A 138 -5.13 0.77 -14.37
CA SER A 138 -4.11 1.33 -13.48
C SER A 138 -4.68 1.66 -12.10
N LYS A 139 -3.81 1.93 -11.11
CA LYS A 139 -4.25 2.43 -9.78
C LYS A 139 -5.06 3.72 -9.93
N SER A 140 -4.66 4.65 -10.82
CA SER A 140 -5.44 5.86 -11.10
C SER A 140 -6.82 5.58 -11.68
N ASP A 141 -6.98 4.57 -12.56
CA ASP A 141 -8.30 4.23 -13.12
C ASP A 141 -9.24 3.70 -12.04
N LYS A 142 -8.72 2.88 -11.14
CA LYS A 142 -9.45 2.35 -9.98
C LYS A 142 -9.86 3.48 -9.00
N LEU A 143 -8.95 4.41 -8.72
CA LEU A 143 -9.24 5.57 -7.87
C LEU A 143 -10.29 6.49 -8.54
N ARG A 144 -10.20 6.72 -9.85
CA ARG A 144 -11.20 7.49 -10.60
C ARG A 144 -12.58 6.84 -10.53
N LEU A 145 -12.65 5.51 -10.70
CA LEU A 145 -13.88 4.74 -10.54
C LEU A 145 -14.50 4.95 -9.15
N LEU A 146 -13.68 4.88 -8.09
CA LEU A 146 -14.15 5.06 -6.71
C LEU A 146 -14.62 6.50 -6.44
N ARG A 147 -13.91 7.49 -6.98
CA ARG A 147 -14.34 8.90 -6.90
C ARG A 147 -15.70 9.08 -7.56
N ASP A 148 -15.83 8.62 -8.81
CA ASP A 148 -16.99 8.93 -9.65
C ASP A 148 -18.26 8.14 -9.25
N ARG A 149 -18.09 6.89 -8.78
CA ARG A 149 -19.23 6.00 -8.44
C ARG A 149 -19.54 5.92 -6.96
N TYR A 150 -18.54 6.15 -6.11
CA TYR A 150 -18.67 5.93 -4.66
C TYR A 150 -18.40 7.20 -3.83
N GLY A 151 -18.12 8.33 -4.49
CA GLY A 151 -17.84 9.60 -3.82
C GLY A 151 -16.57 9.55 -2.97
N ALA A 152 -15.52 8.87 -3.46
CA ALA A 152 -14.24 8.89 -2.78
C ALA A 152 -13.66 10.31 -2.78
N THR A 153 -13.12 10.74 -1.65
CA THR A 153 -12.60 12.10 -1.43
C THR A 153 -11.11 12.12 -1.13
N ALA A 154 -10.57 11.03 -0.59
CA ALA A 154 -9.17 10.95 -0.20
C ALA A 154 -8.61 9.54 -0.45
N TYR A 155 -7.31 9.47 -0.71
CA TYR A 155 -6.55 8.23 -0.83
C TYR A 155 -5.37 8.26 0.12
N VAL A 156 -5.24 7.18 0.91
CA VAL A 156 -4.16 6.98 1.87
C VAL A 156 -3.17 6.00 1.27
N GLY A 157 -1.91 6.40 1.15
CA GLY A 157 -0.82 5.58 0.61
C GLY A 157 0.49 5.82 1.35
N ASP A 158 1.47 4.96 1.11
CA ASP A 158 2.76 4.99 1.78
C ASP A 158 3.94 5.27 0.84
N THR A 159 3.65 5.56 -0.44
CA THR A 159 4.68 5.88 -1.44
C THR A 159 4.40 7.20 -2.16
N GLY A 160 5.45 7.84 -2.70
CA GLY A 160 5.29 9.00 -3.56
C GLY A 160 4.48 8.71 -4.83
N SER A 161 4.43 7.45 -5.27
CA SER A 161 3.56 7.01 -6.37
C SER A 161 2.08 7.10 -5.99
N ASP A 162 1.71 6.76 -4.76
CA ASP A 162 0.34 6.84 -4.26
C ASP A 162 -0.15 8.28 -4.23
N VAL A 163 0.69 9.20 -3.73
CA VAL A 163 0.40 10.63 -3.74
C VAL A 163 0.12 11.12 -5.17
N ARG A 164 0.98 10.74 -6.14
CA ARG A 164 0.77 11.12 -7.54
C ARG A 164 -0.51 10.52 -8.13
N HIS A 165 -0.84 9.28 -7.79
CA HIS A 165 -2.09 8.64 -8.23
C HIS A 165 -3.33 9.35 -7.68
N ALA A 166 -3.31 9.79 -6.41
CA ALA A 166 -4.38 10.57 -5.80
C ALA A 166 -4.56 11.91 -6.53
N HIS A 167 -3.46 12.67 -6.70
CA HIS A 167 -3.49 13.98 -7.39
C HIS A 167 -3.96 13.86 -8.84
N ALA A 168 -3.53 12.82 -9.58
CA ALA A 168 -3.91 12.60 -10.98
C ALA A 168 -5.44 12.42 -11.17
N VAL A 169 -6.16 12.11 -10.12
CA VAL A 169 -7.62 11.93 -10.14
C VAL A 169 -8.36 12.94 -9.24
N GLY A 170 -7.67 13.93 -8.69
CA GLY A 170 -8.30 14.98 -7.87
C GLY A 170 -8.77 14.51 -6.49
N LEU A 171 -8.14 13.47 -5.93
CA LEU A 171 -8.35 13.06 -4.55
C LEU A 171 -7.33 13.74 -3.63
N THR A 172 -7.74 14.03 -2.39
CA THR A 172 -6.81 14.43 -1.33
C THR A 172 -5.81 13.30 -1.08
N ALA A 173 -4.52 13.58 -1.18
CA ALA A 173 -3.47 12.61 -0.92
C ALA A 173 -3.05 12.65 0.56
N ILE A 174 -3.14 11.51 1.22
CA ILE A 174 -2.70 11.33 2.60
C ILE A 174 -1.57 10.32 2.58
N ALA A 175 -0.37 10.75 2.97
CA ALA A 175 0.78 9.87 3.06
C ALA A 175 0.98 9.38 4.49
N VAL A 176 1.37 8.12 4.64
CA VAL A 176 1.82 7.55 5.91
C VAL A 176 3.31 7.26 5.85
N ALA A 177 4.06 7.66 6.90
CA ALA A 177 5.51 7.57 6.92
C ALA A 177 6.04 6.29 7.60
N TYR A 178 5.17 5.38 7.98
CA TYR A 178 5.52 4.09 8.58
C TYR A 178 5.55 2.93 7.58
N GLY A 179 5.25 3.20 6.30
CA GLY A 179 5.26 2.22 5.20
C GLY A 179 6.62 2.04 4.53
N TYR A 180 6.63 1.87 3.21
CA TYR A 180 7.84 1.52 2.45
C TYR A 180 8.71 2.71 2.07
N ALA A 181 8.11 3.87 1.75
CA ALA A 181 8.89 5.02 1.29
C ALA A 181 9.47 5.83 2.45
N GLY A 182 10.64 6.41 2.23
CA GLY A 182 11.23 7.34 3.15
C GLY A 182 10.43 8.65 3.25
N ARG A 183 10.48 9.28 4.43
CA ARG A 183 9.77 10.55 4.70
C ARG A 183 10.11 11.65 3.69
N GLU A 184 11.36 11.73 3.24
CA GLU A 184 11.80 12.76 2.27
C GLU A 184 11.13 12.58 0.91
N ASP A 185 11.02 11.33 0.39
CA ASP A 185 10.34 11.02 -0.87
C ASP A 185 8.85 11.35 -0.78
N LEU A 186 8.21 11.05 0.35
CA LEU A 186 6.82 11.41 0.60
C LEU A 186 6.62 12.93 0.59
N LEU A 187 7.46 13.69 1.30
CA LEU A 187 7.40 15.16 1.32
C LEU A 187 7.64 15.76 -0.07
N ALA A 188 8.59 15.21 -0.83
CA ALA A 188 8.86 15.63 -2.21
C ALA A 188 7.66 15.42 -3.14
N SER A 189 6.79 14.46 -2.84
CA SER A 189 5.56 14.18 -3.57
C SER A 189 4.39 15.09 -3.20
N ARG A 190 4.53 15.93 -2.15
CA ARG A 190 3.58 16.98 -1.70
C ARG A 190 2.19 16.44 -1.34
N PRO A 191 2.06 15.48 -0.41
CA PRO A 191 0.74 15.08 0.09
C PRO A 191 0.09 16.22 0.87
N GLU A 192 -1.24 16.30 0.91
CA GLU A 192 -1.99 17.24 1.73
C GLU A 192 -1.82 16.94 3.22
N HIS A 193 -1.63 15.66 3.58
CA HIS A 193 -1.33 15.23 4.96
C HIS A 193 -0.21 14.20 4.95
N LEU A 194 0.69 14.32 5.93
CA LEU A 194 1.72 13.32 6.21
C LEU A 194 1.58 12.86 7.66
N LEU A 195 1.14 11.62 7.85
CA LEU A 195 0.91 11.01 9.15
C LEU A 195 2.10 10.13 9.52
N ALA A 196 2.64 10.29 10.72
CA ALA A 196 3.89 9.65 11.10
C ALA A 196 3.72 8.21 11.58
N THR A 197 2.60 7.91 12.23
CA THR A 197 2.35 6.63 12.93
C THR A 197 0.98 6.05 12.58
N PRO A 198 0.76 4.74 12.79
CA PRO A 198 -0.58 4.15 12.69
C PRO A 198 -1.61 4.82 13.61
N ALA A 199 -1.19 5.25 14.80
CA ALA A 199 -2.06 5.97 15.74
C ALA A 199 -2.53 7.34 15.17
N ASP A 200 -1.66 8.05 14.43
CA ASP A 200 -2.05 9.29 13.77
C ASP A 200 -3.10 9.02 12.67
N LEU A 201 -2.93 7.94 11.89
CA LEU A 201 -3.93 7.54 10.90
C LEU A 201 -5.24 7.12 11.56
N ALA A 202 -5.19 6.36 12.65
CA ALA A 202 -6.36 5.97 13.44
C ALA A 202 -7.16 7.20 13.91
N ALA A 203 -6.49 8.16 14.52
CA ALA A 203 -7.10 9.40 14.99
C ALA A 203 -7.71 10.23 13.83
N TRP A 204 -7.00 10.29 12.70
CA TRP A 204 -7.48 10.98 11.51
C TRP A 204 -8.73 10.31 10.94
N CYS A 205 -8.78 8.97 10.84
CA CYS A 205 -9.94 8.21 10.38
C CYS A 205 -11.17 8.44 11.25
N LEU A 206 -11.04 8.41 12.59
CA LEU A 206 -12.12 8.66 13.51
C LEU A 206 -12.70 10.07 13.36
N GLY A 207 -11.83 11.07 13.09
CA GLY A 207 -12.28 12.43 12.77
C GLY A 207 -13.06 12.54 11.45
N GLN A 208 -12.93 11.59 10.54
CA GLN A 208 -13.72 11.53 9.29
C GLN A 208 -15.02 10.72 9.45
N ALA A 209 -15.05 9.72 10.31
CA ALA A 209 -16.25 8.92 10.58
C ALA A 209 -17.37 9.74 11.23
N LEU A 210 -17.03 10.81 11.95
CA LEU A 210 -17.96 11.70 12.66
C LEU A 210 -18.52 12.84 11.79
N ARG A 211 -18.14 12.97 10.52
CA ARG A 211 -18.61 13.99 9.58
C ARG A 211 -19.59 13.43 8.55
#